data_925e009894e2da316327d3a9e453797c
#
_entry.id   925e009894e2da316327d3a9e453797c
#
_cell.length_a   1.000
_cell.length_b   1.000
_cell.length_c   1.000
_cell.angle_alpha   90.00
_cell.angle_beta   90.00
_cell.angle_gamma   90.00
#
_symmetry.space_group_name_H-M   'P 1'
#
loop_
_entity.id
_entity.type
_entity.pdbx_description
1 polymer ?
#
loop_
_entity_poly.entity_id
_entity_poly.type
_entity_poly.pdbx_seq_one_letter_code
_entity_poly.pdbx_strand_id
1 'polypeptide(L)'
;MTEIKTQVREIADVQRVRLRSQYANELFIDQSEDESLTIEATPRVLERIETTVDGGLLSIDLAGGIGDRIRDALTTSLTRPHVVIRLSLRQLRGLDIAALAYIRVRRFETDTLDLLFNGPGEIEFDHLQADTLSVTNSGPGMIRLAGQVSQQDVSLRGPGEFAARDMLSKQTRISVNGIGNATIWAEEQLDVTISGIGGVLYMGSPVVRSKISPMGSLARLGDR
;
A
#
# COMPACT_ATOMS: atom_id res chain seq x y z
N MET A 1 17.34 1.27 27.76
CA MET A 1 17.25 1.17 26.27
C MET A 1 16.72 -0.21 25.95
N THR A 2 15.63 -0.32 25.22
CA THR A 2 15.08 -1.62 24.85
C THR A 2 15.94 -2.18 23.71
N GLU A 3 16.56 -3.34 23.92
CA GLU A 3 17.39 -4.01 22.91
C GLU A 3 16.53 -4.37 21.68
N ILE A 4 16.97 -3.96 20.49
CA ILE A 4 16.39 -4.37 19.20
C ILE A 4 17.19 -5.58 18.70
N LYS A 5 16.50 -6.61 18.23
CA LYS A 5 17.10 -7.78 17.60
C LYS A 5 16.61 -7.94 16.18
N THR A 6 17.45 -8.52 15.37
CA THR A 6 17.16 -8.85 13.98
C THR A 6 16.94 -10.35 13.86
N GLN A 7 15.90 -10.77 13.17
CA GLN A 7 15.61 -12.16 12.86
C GLN A 7 15.46 -12.32 11.34
N VAL A 8 16.23 -13.22 10.76
CA VAL A 8 16.09 -13.65 9.36
C VAL A 8 15.11 -14.82 9.32
N ARG A 9 14.22 -14.83 8.35
CA ARG A 9 13.27 -15.90 8.09
C ARG A 9 13.39 -16.37 6.65
N GLU A 10 13.39 -17.67 6.46
CA GLU A 10 13.43 -18.28 5.13
C GLU A 10 12.06 -18.11 4.45
N ILE A 11 12.09 -17.62 3.22
CA ILE A 11 10.93 -17.50 2.35
C ILE A 11 11.32 -17.96 0.94
N ALA A 12 10.35 -18.45 0.17
CA ALA A 12 10.58 -18.83 -1.22
C ALA A 12 9.29 -18.69 -2.03
N ASP A 13 9.44 -18.31 -3.31
CA ASP A 13 8.39 -18.21 -4.30
C ASP A 13 7.23 -17.26 -3.89
N VAL A 14 7.57 -16.17 -3.20
CA VAL A 14 6.60 -15.17 -2.73
C VAL A 14 6.19 -14.26 -3.88
N GLN A 15 4.88 -14.17 -4.11
CA GLN A 15 4.28 -13.26 -5.11
C GLN A 15 3.29 -12.28 -4.49
N ARG A 16 2.79 -12.56 -3.29
CA ARG A 16 1.85 -11.73 -2.57
C ARG A 16 2.27 -11.58 -1.13
N VAL A 17 2.07 -10.41 -0.57
CA VAL A 17 2.40 -10.10 0.82
C VAL A 17 1.16 -9.61 1.54
N ARG A 18 0.87 -10.20 2.69
CA ARG A 18 -0.17 -9.75 3.60
C ARG A 18 0.45 -9.34 4.93
N LEU A 19 0.17 -8.14 5.37
CA LEU A 19 0.59 -7.63 6.67
C LEU A 19 -0.63 -7.29 7.53
N ARG A 20 -0.76 -7.96 8.66
CA ARG A 20 -1.75 -7.67 9.69
C ARG A 20 -1.04 -7.38 11.00
N SER A 21 -1.25 -6.19 11.54
CA SER A 21 -0.52 -5.78 12.73
C SER A 21 -1.30 -4.75 13.54
N GLN A 22 -1.15 -4.82 14.86
CA GLN A 22 -1.60 -3.79 15.78
C GLN A 22 -0.49 -2.79 16.16
N TYR A 23 0.73 -3.03 15.69
CA TYR A 23 1.90 -2.18 15.93
C TYR A 23 2.13 -1.21 14.78
N ALA A 24 2.98 -0.22 14.99
CA ALA A 24 3.50 0.60 13.91
C ALA A 24 4.58 -0.19 13.16
N ASN A 25 4.48 -0.21 11.84
CA ASN A 25 5.38 -1.01 10.99
C ASN A 25 6.03 -0.13 9.94
N GLU A 26 7.30 -0.39 9.67
CA GLU A 26 7.97 0.04 8.45
C GLU A 26 8.29 -1.20 7.61
N LEU A 27 7.87 -1.20 6.36
CA LEU A 27 8.11 -2.29 5.43
C LEU A 27 8.85 -1.75 4.20
N PHE A 28 10.06 -2.24 4.02
CA PHE A 28 10.88 -1.96 2.84
C PHE A 28 10.85 -3.17 1.93
N ILE A 29 10.51 -2.95 0.65
CA ILE A 29 10.46 -4.00 -0.36
C ILE A 29 11.41 -3.62 -1.51
N ASP A 30 12.30 -4.52 -1.83
CA ASP A 30 13.23 -4.39 -2.95
C ASP A 30 13.02 -5.57 -3.93
N GLN A 31 13.18 -5.33 -5.22
CA GLN A 31 13.21 -6.40 -6.21
C GLN A 31 14.61 -7.02 -6.28
N SER A 32 14.68 -8.34 -6.17
CA SER A 32 15.94 -9.11 -6.20
C SER A 32 15.68 -10.54 -6.64
N GLU A 33 16.67 -11.16 -7.28
CA GLU A 33 16.63 -12.59 -7.60
C GLU A 33 16.68 -13.46 -6.34
N ASP A 34 17.33 -12.98 -5.28
CA ASP A 34 17.40 -13.66 -3.99
C ASP A 34 16.29 -13.16 -3.07
N GLU A 35 15.37 -14.05 -2.72
CA GLU A 35 14.28 -13.73 -1.79
C GLU A 35 14.77 -13.81 -0.34
N SER A 36 14.43 -12.79 0.44
CA SER A 36 14.79 -12.73 1.85
C SER A 36 13.78 -11.94 2.67
N LEU A 37 13.61 -12.34 3.93
CA LEU A 37 12.81 -11.64 4.92
C LEU A 37 13.62 -11.42 6.19
N THR A 38 13.74 -10.17 6.58
CA THR A 38 14.39 -9.75 7.83
C THR A 38 13.43 -8.90 8.64
N ILE A 39 13.33 -9.21 9.94
CA ILE A 39 12.45 -8.50 10.86
C ILE A 39 13.27 -7.99 12.04
N GLU A 40 13.15 -6.70 12.32
CA GLU A 40 13.81 -6.01 13.44
C GLU A 40 12.75 -5.54 14.43
N ALA A 41 12.82 -6.01 15.66
CA ALA A 41 11.94 -5.60 16.74
C ALA A 41 12.55 -5.98 18.11
N THR A 42 11.85 -5.67 19.18
CA THR A 42 12.24 -6.17 20.51
C THR A 42 12.04 -7.69 20.59
N PRO A 43 12.83 -8.44 21.40
CA PRO A 43 12.69 -9.89 21.52
C PRO A 43 11.26 -10.34 21.80
N ARG A 44 10.58 -9.66 22.70
CA ARG A 44 9.17 -9.94 23.05
C ARG A 44 8.21 -9.80 21.86
N VAL A 45 8.47 -8.86 20.96
CA VAL A 45 7.66 -8.67 19.76
C VAL A 45 8.00 -9.72 18.70
N LEU A 46 9.29 -10.02 18.51
CA LEU A 46 9.74 -11.06 17.56
C LEU A 46 9.13 -12.43 17.84
N GLU A 47 8.99 -12.83 19.12
CA GLU A 47 8.35 -14.06 19.55
C GLU A 47 6.85 -14.16 19.17
N ARG A 48 6.21 -13.03 18.89
CA ARG A 48 4.78 -12.94 18.56
C ARG A 48 4.51 -12.78 17.07
N ILE A 49 5.56 -12.57 16.28
CA ILE A 49 5.42 -12.43 14.84
C ILE A 49 5.34 -13.80 14.21
N GLU A 50 4.20 -14.13 13.67
CA GLU A 50 4.01 -15.33 12.87
C GLU A 50 4.22 -15.00 11.40
N THR A 51 4.99 -15.83 10.70
CA THR A 51 5.17 -15.72 9.25
C THR A 51 4.91 -17.06 8.62
N THR A 52 4.10 -17.09 7.60
CA THR A 52 3.79 -18.27 6.81
C THR A 52 3.86 -17.95 5.33
N VAL A 53 4.34 -18.90 4.53
CA VAL A 53 4.26 -18.83 3.07
C VAL A 53 3.40 -19.99 2.61
N ASP A 54 2.30 -19.68 1.94
CA ASP A 54 1.38 -20.66 1.38
C ASP A 54 0.89 -20.22 -0.01
N GLY A 55 1.09 -21.05 -1.03
CA GLY A 55 0.66 -20.74 -2.40
C GLY A 55 1.20 -19.42 -2.94
N GLY A 56 2.41 -19.01 -2.58
CA GLY A 56 3.02 -17.75 -2.97
C GLY A 56 2.54 -16.53 -2.17
N LEU A 57 1.71 -16.72 -1.15
CA LEU A 57 1.29 -15.68 -0.21
C LEU A 57 2.15 -15.73 1.06
N LEU A 58 2.96 -14.70 1.28
CA LEU A 58 3.61 -14.44 2.56
C LEU A 58 2.62 -13.71 3.47
N SER A 59 2.21 -14.35 4.56
CA SER A 59 1.45 -13.72 5.63
C SER A 59 2.36 -13.38 6.79
N ILE A 60 2.33 -12.11 7.22
CA ILE A 60 3.05 -11.60 8.39
C ILE A 60 1.99 -11.11 9.38
N ASP A 61 1.75 -11.89 10.39
CA ASP A 61 0.75 -11.61 11.40
C ASP A 61 1.41 -11.25 12.74
N LEU A 62 1.11 -10.03 13.21
CA LEU A 62 1.56 -9.51 14.50
C LEU A 62 0.34 -9.37 15.43
N ALA A 63 -0.46 -10.41 15.53
CA ALA A 63 -1.62 -10.45 16.40
C ALA A 63 -1.21 -10.88 17.81
N GLY A 64 -1.23 -9.97 18.76
CA GLY A 64 -1.25 -10.37 20.18
C GLY A 64 -2.57 -11.09 20.51
N GLY A 65 -2.50 -12.19 21.27
CA GLY A 65 -3.69 -12.85 21.80
C GLY A 65 -4.59 -11.92 22.61
N ILE A 66 -5.86 -12.29 22.82
CA ILE A 66 -6.83 -11.47 23.60
C ILE A 66 -6.26 -11.10 24.98
N GLY A 67 -5.50 -12.02 25.63
CA GLY A 67 -4.84 -11.75 26.90
C GLY A 67 -3.72 -10.71 26.84
N ASP A 68 -3.06 -10.58 25.69
CA ASP A 68 -2.01 -9.59 25.47
C ASP A 68 -2.56 -8.20 25.23
N ARG A 69 -3.71 -8.09 24.56
CA ARG A 69 -4.43 -6.81 24.39
C ARG A 69 -4.85 -6.20 25.74
N ILE A 70 -5.30 -7.04 26.67
CA ILE A 70 -5.68 -6.61 28.02
C ILE A 70 -4.43 -6.18 28.82
N ARG A 71 -3.33 -6.94 28.69
CA ARG A 71 -2.08 -6.64 29.42
C ARG A 71 -1.40 -5.39 28.86
N ASP A 72 -1.38 -5.21 27.53
CA ASP A 72 -0.80 -4.03 26.89
C ASP A 72 -1.64 -2.76 27.15
N ALA A 73 -2.96 -2.89 27.35
CA ALA A 73 -3.83 -1.79 27.79
C ALA A 73 -3.61 -1.40 29.27
N LEU A 74 -3.15 -2.33 30.09
CA LEU A 74 -2.88 -2.09 31.53
C LEU A 74 -1.43 -1.64 31.79
N THR A 75 -0.51 -1.95 30.90
CA THR A 75 0.88 -1.46 30.97
C THR A 75 0.98 -0.16 30.18
N THR A 76 0.95 0.97 30.88
CA THR A 76 1.12 2.34 30.35
C THR A 76 2.52 2.54 29.76
N SER A 77 2.92 1.75 28.76
CA SER A 77 4.12 2.02 27.98
C SER A 77 3.74 2.99 26.87
N LEU A 78 4.14 4.24 27.01
CA LEU A 78 3.92 5.32 26.04
C LEU A 78 4.63 5.11 24.69
N THR A 79 5.43 4.06 24.57
CA THR A 79 6.13 3.69 23.33
C THR A 79 5.44 2.49 22.67
N ARG A 80 4.72 2.74 21.59
CA ARG A 80 4.24 1.65 20.75
C ARG A 80 5.44 0.90 20.18
N PRO A 81 5.47 -0.44 20.28
CA PRO A 81 6.54 -1.21 19.65
C PRO A 81 6.60 -0.90 18.16
N HIS A 82 7.80 -0.64 17.69
CA HIS A 82 8.09 -0.39 16.28
C HIS A 82 8.70 -1.64 15.67
N VAL A 83 8.24 -2.03 14.50
CA VAL A 83 8.70 -3.21 13.76
C VAL A 83 9.19 -2.76 12.40
N VAL A 84 10.44 -3.11 12.07
CA VAL A 84 11.00 -2.88 10.75
C VAL A 84 11.10 -4.21 10.02
N ILE A 85 10.53 -4.28 8.83
CA ILE A 85 10.49 -5.45 7.97
C ILE A 85 11.22 -5.10 6.68
N ARG A 86 12.21 -5.90 6.30
CA ARG A 86 12.89 -5.79 5.01
C ARG A 86 12.65 -7.04 4.21
N LEU A 87 12.17 -6.85 3.00
CA LEU A 87 11.74 -7.91 2.12
C LEU A 87 12.37 -7.75 0.74
N SER A 88 13.04 -8.78 0.27
CA SER A 88 13.54 -8.87 -1.10
C SER A 88 12.74 -9.94 -1.83
N LEU A 89 12.19 -9.62 -3.01
CA LEU A 89 11.32 -10.51 -3.79
C LEU A 89 11.68 -10.47 -5.27
N ARG A 90 11.54 -11.59 -5.95
CA ARG A 90 11.62 -11.65 -7.42
C ARG A 90 10.41 -11.02 -8.08
N GLN A 91 9.23 -11.30 -7.56
CA GLN A 91 7.94 -10.85 -8.08
C GLN A 91 7.05 -10.34 -6.95
N LEU A 92 6.27 -9.31 -7.24
CA LEU A 92 5.22 -8.85 -6.35
C LEU A 92 3.97 -8.59 -7.19
N ARG A 93 2.93 -9.38 -6.97
CA ARG A 93 1.62 -9.28 -7.63
C ARG A 93 0.52 -8.78 -6.71
N GLY A 94 0.76 -8.76 -5.42
CA GLY A 94 -0.24 -8.28 -4.48
C GLY A 94 0.34 -7.86 -3.14
N LEU A 95 -0.22 -6.79 -2.59
CA LEU A 95 0.12 -6.24 -1.29
C LEU A 95 -1.18 -5.92 -0.54
N ASP A 96 -1.49 -6.70 0.51
CA ASP A 96 -2.69 -6.58 1.34
C ASP A 96 -2.29 -6.11 2.75
N ILE A 97 -2.53 -4.84 3.06
CA ILE A 97 -2.11 -4.19 4.29
C ILE A 97 -3.31 -3.81 5.14
N ALA A 98 -3.41 -4.41 6.31
CA ALA A 98 -4.39 -4.10 7.34
C ALA A 98 -3.67 -3.77 8.66
N ALA A 99 -2.91 -2.68 8.65
CA ALA A 99 -2.04 -2.25 9.73
C ALA A 99 -1.76 -0.75 9.65
N LEU A 100 -1.30 -0.14 10.74
CA LEU A 100 -0.58 1.13 10.68
C LEU A 100 0.79 0.84 10.07
N ALA A 101 1.03 1.28 8.84
CA ALA A 101 2.24 0.93 8.12
C ALA A 101 2.76 2.07 7.24
N TYR A 102 4.10 2.17 7.20
CA TYR A 102 4.84 2.97 6.23
C TYR A 102 5.59 2.00 5.34
N ILE A 103 5.21 1.94 4.06
CA ILE A 103 5.72 0.96 3.12
C ILE A 103 6.44 1.70 2.01
N ARG A 104 7.68 1.32 1.79
CA ARG A 104 8.49 1.88 0.72
C ARG A 104 9.00 0.79 -0.21
N VAL A 105 8.67 0.94 -1.48
CA VAL A 105 9.16 0.11 -2.58
C VAL A 105 9.96 1.01 -3.52
N ARG A 106 11.28 0.80 -3.61
CA ARG A 106 12.14 1.68 -4.42
C ARG A 106 11.90 1.52 -5.91
N ARG A 107 12.10 0.34 -6.41
CA ARG A 107 11.86 0.00 -7.81
C ARG A 107 11.24 -1.39 -7.91
N PHE A 108 10.19 -1.50 -8.69
CA PHE A 108 9.58 -2.78 -8.95
C PHE A 108 9.03 -2.86 -10.38
N GLU A 109 9.28 -3.99 -11.03
CA GLU A 109 8.78 -4.32 -12.35
C GLU A 109 7.97 -5.62 -12.27
N THR A 110 6.72 -5.59 -12.77
CA THR A 110 5.79 -6.72 -12.70
C THR A 110 4.72 -6.60 -13.78
N ASP A 111 4.08 -7.70 -14.18
CA ASP A 111 2.95 -7.65 -15.13
C ASP A 111 1.71 -7.03 -14.46
N THR A 112 1.41 -7.47 -13.24
CA THR A 112 0.20 -7.05 -12.52
C THR A 112 0.51 -6.78 -11.07
N LEU A 113 -0.10 -5.73 -10.50
CA LEU A 113 -0.01 -5.40 -9.08
C LEU A 113 -1.37 -5.04 -8.50
N ASP A 114 -1.78 -5.77 -7.46
CA ASP A 114 -2.97 -5.49 -6.65
C ASP A 114 -2.57 -4.89 -5.30
N LEU A 115 -2.96 -3.65 -5.03
CA LEU A 115 -2.73 -2.97 -3.76
C LEU A 115 -4.04 -2.84 -2.97
N LEU A 116 -4.11 -3.47 -1.81
CA LEU A 116 -5.22 -3.35 -0.86
C LEU A 116 -4.71 -2.67 0.41
N PHE A 117 -5.17 -1.45 0.69
CA PHE A 117 -4.75 -0.69 1.86
C PHE A 117 -5.95 -0.34 2.74
N ASN A 118 -6.00 -0.95 3.92
CA ASN A 118 -7.09 -0.80 4.89
C ASN A 118 -6.65 -0.14 6.21
N GLY A 119 -5.41 0.37 6.27
CA GLY A 119 -4.83 0.96 7.46
C GLY A 119 -4.52 2.46 7.32
N PRO A 120 -4.15 3.11 8.42
CA PRO A 120 -3.49 4.41 8.37
C PRO A 120 -2.02 4.24 7.99
N GLY A 121 -1.40 5.31 7.45
CA GLY A 121 -0.01 5.32 7.04
C GLY A 121 0.18 5.63 5.57
N GLU A 122 1.23 5.10 4.98
CA GLU A 122 1.59 5.43 3.60
C GLU A 122 2.17 4.20 2.86
N ILE A 123 1.79 4.05 1.60
CA ILE A 123 2.44 3.16 0.64
C ILE A 123 3.09 4.03 -0.43
N GLU A 124 4.40 3.92 -0.58
CA GLU A 124 5.18 4.67 -1.56
C GLU A 124 5.93 3.71 -2.51
N PHE A 125 5.71 3.88 -3.81
CA PHE A 125 6.55 3.29 -4.86
C PHE A 125 7.34 4.41 -5.54
N ASP A 126 8.66 4.41 -5.37
CA ASP A 126 9.54 5.40 -6.01
C ASP A 126 9.58 5.20 -7.54
N HIS A 127 9.50 3.94 -8.03
CA HIS A 127 9.39 3.62 -9.44
C HIS A 127 8.74 2.26 -9.68
N LEU A 128 7.48 2.26 -10.12
CA LEU A 128 6.74 1.06 -10.54
C LEU A 128 6.66 1.02 -12.06
N GLN A 129 6.95 -0.14 -12.63
CA GLN A 129 6.63 -0.46 -14.01
C GLN A 129 5.72 -1.69 -14.04
N ALA A 130 4.51 -1.55 -14.59
CA ALA A 130 3.56 -2.65 -14.67
C ALA A 130 2.66 -2.53 -15.91
N ASP A 131 2.05 -3.64 -16.32
CA ASP A 131 0.98 -3.59 -17.33
C ASP A 131 -0.33 -3.18 -16.69
N THR A 132 -0.67 -3.79 -15.56
CA THR A 132 -1.93 -3.53 -14.85
C THR A 132 -1.68 -3.24 -13.38
N LEU A 133 -2.29 -2.17 -12.88
CA LEU A 133 -2.31 -1.77 -11.49
C LEU A 133 -3.76 -1.67 -11.00
N SER A 134 -4.08 -2.41 -9.94
CA SER A 134 -5.35 -2.29 -9.20
C SER A 134 -5.09 -1.77 -7.79
N VAL A 135 -5.81 -0.73 -7.40
CA VAL A 135 -5.65 -0.10 -6.09
C VAL A 135 -6.99 0.00 -5.39
N THR A 136 -7.09 -0.53 -4.19
CA THR A 136 -8.22 -0.29 -3.29
C THR A 136 -7.72 0.31 -1.99
N ASN A 137 -8.09 1.55 -1.69
CA ASN A 137 -7.84 2.21 -0.42
C ASN A 137 -9.15 2.38 0.34
N SER A 138 -9.30 1.65 1.44
CA SER A 138 -10.48 1.72 2.32
C SER A 138 -10.18 2.42 3.65
N GLY A 139 -8.91 2.64 3.97
CA GLY A 139 -8.44 3.31 5.17
C GLY A 139 -8.14 4.81 4.97
N PRO A 140 -7.69 5.49 6.02
CA PRO A 140 -7.27 6.89 5.96
C PRO A 140 -5.82 7.06 5.48
N GLY A 141 -5.24 6.05 4.87
CA GLY A 141 -3.86 6.09 4.39
C GLY A 141 -3.69 6.76 3.04
N MET A 142 -2.44 7.12 2.76
CA MET A 142 -2.01 7.67 1.48
C MET A 142 -1.32 6.61 0.63
N ILE A 143 -1.59 6.59 -0.66
CA ILE A 143 -0.84 5.78 -1.62
C ILE A 143 -0.18 6.73 -2.62
N ARG A 144 1.15 6.71 -2.65
CA ARG A 144 1.98 7.53 -3.54
C ARG A 144 2.71 6.63 -4.53
N LEU A 145 2.50 6.90 -5.82
CA LEU A 145 3.10 6.08 -6.86
C LEU A 145 3.79 6.97 -7.90
N ALA A 146 4.96 6.51 -8.33
CA ALA A 146 5.67 7.05 -9.48
C ALA A 146 6.07 5.92 -10.43
N GLY A 147 6.22 6.22 -11.74
CA GLY A 147 6.62 5.27 -12.75
C GLY A 147 5.69 5.22 -13.95
N GLN A 148 5.37 4.03 -14.43
CA GLN A 148 4.55 3.85 -15.63
C GLN A 148 3.71 2.58 -15.56
N VAL A 149 2.43 2.68 -15.99
CA VAL A 149 1.53 1.52 -16.17
C VAL A 149 0.71 1.66 -17.45
N SER A 150 0.29 0.54 -18.04
CA SER A 150 -0.63 0.59 -19.18
C SER A 150 -2.06 0.86 -18.72
N GLN A 151 -2.53 0.11 -17.72
CA GLN A 151 -3.89 0.23 -17.20
C GLN A 151 -3.87 0.41 -15.68
N GLN A 152 -4.66 1.35 -15.19
CA GLN A 152 -4.79 1.65 -13.77
C GLN A 152 -6.27 1.68 -13.36
N ASP A 153 -6.64 0.89 -12.35
CA ASP A 153 -7.97 0.90 -11.74
C ASP A 153 -7.86 1.25 -10.26
N VAL A 154 -8.48 2.36 -9.85
CA VAL A 154 -8.36 2.91 -8.49
C VAL A 154 -9.71 3.03 -7.84
N SER A 155 -9.87 2.47 -6.63
CA SER A 155 -11.07 2.55 -5.80
C SER A 155 -10.75 3.17 -4.43
N LEU A 156 -11.19 4.41 -4.21
CA LEU A 156 -11.09 5.10 -2.92
C LEU A 156 -12.43 4.98 -2.18
N ARG A 157 -12.45 4.15 -1.12
CA ARG A 157 -13.64 3.86 -0.32
C ARG A 157 -13.63 4.54 1.04
N GLY A 158 -12.43 4.85 1.54
CA GLY A 158 -12.20 5.52 2.81
C GLY A 158 -11.84 7.00 2.65
N PRO A 159 -11.42 7.65 3.75
CA PRO A 159 -10.92 9.04 3.73
C PRO A 159 -9.42 9.11 3.35
N GLY A 160 -9.01 8.34 2.36
CA GLY A 160 -7.61 8.24 1.94
C GLY A 160 -7.27 9.13 0.75
N GLU A 161 -5.99 9.17 0.44
CA GLU A 161 -5.45 9.91 -0.69
C GLU A 161 -4.70 8.98 -1.67
N PHE A 162 -4.85 9.27 -2.96
CA PHE A 162 -4.10 8.61 -4.03
C PHE A 162 -3.29 9.65 -4.81
N ALA A 163 -1.98 9.65 -4.63
CA ALA A 163 -1.05 10.61 -5.19
C ALA A 163 -0.19 9.94 -6.28
N ALA A 164 -0.65 9.97 -7.53
CA ALA A 164 0.00 9.34 -8.67
C ALA A 164 0.27 10.34 -9.82
N ARG A 165 0.63 11.58 -9.47
CA ARG A 165 0.99 12.59 -10.47
C ARG A 165 2.27 12.24 -11.25
N ASP A 166 3.14 11.43 -10.66
CA ASP A 166 4.40 10.98 -11.25
C ASP A 166 4.31 9.55 -11.81
N MET A 167 3.10 8.98 -11.85
CA MET A 167 2.76 7.68 -12.44
C MET A 167 2.03 7.90 -13.76
N LEU A 168 2.74 7.68 -14.87
CA LEU A 168 2.15 7.74 -16.19
C LEU A 168 1.26 6.53 -16.46
N SER A 169 0.02 6.74 -16.83
CA SER A 169 -0.88 5.66 -17.27
C SER A 169 -1.44 5.94 -18.67
N LYS A 170 -1.61 4.90 -19.49
CA LYS A 170 -2.34 5.04 -20.75
C LYS A 170 -3.84 5.16 -20.49
N GLN A 171 -4.37 4.25 -19.70
CA GLN A 171 -5.79 4.20 -19.37
C GLN A 171 -5.98 4.16 -17.86
N THR A 172 -6.79 5.08 -17.34
CA THR A 172 -7.12 5.14 -15.93
C THR A 172 -8.63 5.07 -15.72
N ARG A 173 -9.06 4.19 -14.83
CA ARG A 173 -10.38 4.21 -14.21
C ARG A 173 -10.24 4.55 -12.75
N ILE A 174 -11.00 5.51 -12.26
CA ILE A 174 -10.98 5.89 -10.84
C ILE A 174 -12.39 6.05 -10.28
N SER A 175 -12.61 5.49 -9.11
CA SER A 175 -13.86 5.56 -8.36
C SER A 175 -13.61 6.10 -6.96
N VAL A 176 -14.23 7.24 -6.63
CA VAL A 176 -14.21 7.84 -5.29
C VAL A 176 -15.57 7.68 -4.65
N ASN A 177 -15.70 6.70 -3.75
CA ASN A 177 -16.97 6.36 -3.08
C ASN A 177 -17.00 6.85 -1.61
N GLY A 178 -15.83 7.18 -1.05
CA GLY A 178 -15.66 7.71 0.31
C GLY A 178 -15.44 9.21 0.35
N ILE A 179 -14.59 9.64 1.29
CA ILE A 179 -14.08 11.01 1.41
C ILE A 179 -12.60 10.97 1.03
N GLY A 180 -12.28 11.14 -0.23
CA GLY A 180 -10.90 10.99 -0.70
C GLY A 180 -10.57 11.87 -1.88
N ASN A 181 -9.27 12.11 -2.07
CA ASN A 181 -8.76 12.87 -3.19
C ASN A 181 -7.78 12.02 -4.00
N ALA A 182 -7.71 12.28 -5.29
CA ALA A 182 -6.73 11.66 -6.15
C ALA A 182 -6.05 12.68 -7.06
N THR A 183 -4.76 12.45 -7.31
CA THR A 183 -4.01 13.14 -8.36
C THR A 183 -3.41 12.08 -9.27
N ILE A 184 -3.70 12.14 -10.57
CA ILE A 184 -3.33 11.11 -11.55
C ILE A 184 -2.76 11.74 -12.82
N TRP A 185 -2.02 10.93 -13.59
CA TRP A 185 -1.58 11.27 -14.94
C TRP A 185 -2.07 10.20 -15.93
N ALA A 186 -2.99 10.59 -16.82
CA ALA A 186 -3.55 9.73 -17.85
C ALA A 186 -3.31 10.32 -19.25
N GLU A 187 -2.92 9.51 -20.22
CA GLU A 187 -2.62 9.95 -21.59
C GLU A 187 -3.79 9.75 -22.57
N GLU A 188 -4.38 8.54 -22.60
CA GLU A 188 -5.33 8.15 -23.64
C GLU A 188 -6.77 8.21 -23.17
N GLN A 189 -7.07 7.59 -22.02
CA GLN A 189 -8.45 7.49 -21.51
C GLN A 189 -8.48 7.68 -19.99
N LEU A 190 -9.50 8.42 -19.54
CA LEU A 190 -9.79 8.64 -18.12
C LEU A 190 -11.28 8.49 -17.85
N ASP A 191 -11.64 7.44 -17.10
CA ASP A 191 -12.99 7.20 -16.61
C ASP A 191 -13.07 7.54 -15.12
N VAL A 192 -13.85 8.55 -14.74
CA VAL A 192 -13.97 9.04 -13.35
C VAL A 192 -15.39 8.86 -12.84
N THR A 193 -15.53 8.22 -11.69
CA THR A 193 -16.79 8.15 -10.94
C THR A 193 -16.58 8.70 -9.53
N ILE A 194 -17.28 9.74 -9.15
CA ILE A 194 -17.26 10.29 -7.79
C ILE A 194 -18.69 10.21 -7.25
N SER A 195 -18.91 9.28 -6.32
CA SER A 195 -20.20 9.10 -5.63
C SER A 195 -20.16 9.67 -4.20
N GLY A 196 -18.95 9.85 -3.65
CA GLY A 196 -18.70 10.43 -2.33
C GLY A 196 -18.38 11.91 -2.36
N ILE A 197 -17.56 12.33 -1.38
CA ILE A 197 -17.05 13.69 -1.23
C ILE A 197 -15.56 13.65 -1.58
N GLY A 198 -15.11 14.52 -2.48
CA GLY A 198 -13.70 14.61 -2.80
C GLY A 198 -13.44 15.07 -4.23
N GLY A 199 -12.18 14.99 -4.62
CA GLY A 199 -11.74 15.51 -5.91
C GLY A 199 -10.77 14.58 -6.64
N VAL A 200 -10.84 14.66 -7.96
CA VAL A 200 -9.82 14.05 -8.83
C VAL A 200 -9.17 15.20 -9.63
N LEU A 201 -7.86 15.31 -9.45
CA LEU A 201 -7.01 16.16 -10.26
C LEU A 201 -6.26 15.30 -11.28
N TYR A 202 -6.23 15.72 -12.53
CA TYR A 202 -5.53 14.92 -13.55
C TYR A 202 -4.61 15.76 -14.44
N MET A 203 -3.58 15.10 -14.93
CA MET A 203 -2.62 15.58 -15.91
C MET A 203 -2.75 14.79 -17.21
N GLY A 204 -2.21 15.36 -18.29
CA GLY A 204 -2.31 14.77 -19.62
C GLY A 204 -3.53 15.27 -20.41
N SER A 205 -3.75 14.67 -21.57
CA SER A 205 -4.84 15.07 -22.50
C SER A 205 -5.71 13.86 -22.90
N PRO A 206 -6.20 13.05 -21.93
CA PRO A 206 -7.00 11.87 -22.22
C PRO A 206 -8.39 12.22 -22.73
N VAL A 207 -9.05 11.25 -23.36
CA VAL A 207 -10.50 11.28 -23.53
C VAL A 207 -11.15 11.04 -22.18
N VAL A 208 -11.85 12.04 -21.64
CA VAL A 208 -12.44 11.98 -20.29
C VAL A 208 -13.91 11.59 -20.36
N ARG A 209 -14.31 10.59 -19.56
CA ARG A 209 -15.69 10.28 -19.22
C ARG A 209 -15.87 10.42 -17.71
N SER A 210 -16.90 11.14 -17.28
CA SER A 210 -17.08 11.37 -15.85
C SER A 210 -18.53 11.30 -15.40
N LYS A 211 -18.71 10.77 -14.16
CA LYS A 211 -19.96 10.83 -13.40
C LYS A 211 -19.63 11.35 -12.00
N ILE A 212 -20.09 12.56 -11.70
CA ILE A 212 -19.65 13.29 -10.51
C ILE A 212 -20.84 13.68 -9.67
N SER A 213 -20.81 13.34 -8.35
CA SER A 213 -21.81 13.77 -7.37
C SER A 213 -21.75 15.30 -7.16
N PRO A 214 -22.79 15.92 -6.58
CA PRO A 214 -22.78 17.36 -6.29
C PRO A 214 -21.66 17.83 -5.35
N MET A 215 -21.09 16.92 -4.54
CA MET A 215 -19.98 17.19 -3.62
C MET A 215 -18.62 16.73 -4.15
N GLY A 216 -18.56 16.28 -5.39
CA GLY A 216 -17.34 15.86 -6.07
C GLY A 216 -16.80 16.95 -6.98
N SER A 217 -15.51 16.88 -7.30
CA SER A 217 -14.86 17.75 -8.26
C SER A 217 -13.89 16.99 -9.16
N LEU A 218 -13.79 17.43 -10.41
CA LEU A 218 -12.81 16.95 -11.37
C LEU A 218 -12.17 18.17 -12.03
N ALA A 219 -10.84 18.27 -11.98
CA ALA A 219 -10.13 19.36 -12.61
C ALA A 219 -8.83 18.89 -13.27
N ARG A 220 -8.47 19.55 -14.39
CA ARG A 220 -7.21 19.32 -15.09
C ARG A 220 -6.14 20.25 -14.52
N LEU A 221 -4.96 19.69 -14.18
CA LEU A 221 -3.81 20.44 -13.69
C LEU A 221 -2.92 21.01 -14.81
N GLY A 222 -3.19 20.67 -16.07
CA GLY A 222 -2.35 21.02 -17.21
C GLY A 222 -1.40 19.89 -17.61
N ASP A 223 -0.52 20.19 -18.56
CA ASP A 223 0.55 19.29 -18.99
C ASP A 223 1.81 19.56 -18.15
N ARG A 224 2.71 18.58 -18.10
CA ARG A 224 3.97 18.67 -17.37
C ARG A 224 5.02 19.38 -18.22
#